data_8976e73e73fbadf902c30f5263e6c99e
#
_entry.id   8976e73e73fbadf902c30f5263e6c99e
#
_cell.length_a   1.000
_cell.length_b   1.000
_cell.length_c   1.000
_cell.angle_alpha   90.00
_cell.angle_beta   90.00
_cell.angle_gamma   90.00
#
_symmetry.space_group_name_H-M   'P 1'
#
loop_
_entity.id
_entity.type
_entity.pdbx_description
1 polymer ?
#
loop_
_entity_poly.entity_id
_entity_poly.type
_entity_poly.pdbx_seq_one_letter_code
_entity_poly.pdbx_strand_id
1 'polypeptide(L)'
;AAGLTGLLISIDHHEPEEHNRFRGYPGAFEAAANACRWAQEAGLVVALSLCVRPDYASREDLSAYMDLSRKLGASFVRFLEARSTGRYQDQTVALSPDQLQQIKTLYHDYNTAPEYLDYPLIDLPDNQRRNIGCVAGGHRFFYIDTDGDAHACPFCSRKVCNVLEHEAPEVIRQLKQGSCHIFEFTKV
;
A
#
# COMPACT_ATOMS: atom_id res chain seq x y z
N ALA A 1 -16.74 -19.09 12.28
CA ALA A 1 -15.61 -18.23 11.93
C ALA A 1 -15.82 -17.67 10.53
N ALA A 2 -15.52 -16.37 10.30
CA ALA A 2 -15.74 -15.72 9.00
C ALA A 2 -14.71 -16.11 7.92
N GLY A 3 -13.71 -16.95 8.27
CA GLY A 3 -12.69 -17.41 7.32
C GLY A 3 -11.58 -16.40 7.03
N LEU A 4 -11.43 -15.34 7.85
CA LEU A 4 -10.35 -14.37 7.73
C LEU A 4 -9.01 -15.06 8.03
N THR A 5 -7.99 -14.82 7.20
CA THR A 5 -6.64 -15.41 7.34
C THR A 5 -5.59 -14.40 7.80
N GLY A 6 -5.83 -13.12 7.61
CA GLY A 6 -4.89 -12.06 8.02
C GLY A 6 -5.50 -10.67 7.94
N LEU A 7 -4.78 -9.71 8.51
CA LEU A 7 -5.13 -8.28 8.51
C LEU A 7 -3.95 -7.46 7.99
N LEU A 8 -4.25 -6.47 7.15
CA LEU A 8 -3.32 -5.41 6.78
C LEU A 8 -3.71 -4.14 7.56
N ILE A 9 -2.85 -3.74 8.49
CA ILE A 9 -3.08 -2.64 9.42
C ILE A 9 -2.19 -1.47 9.02
N SER A 10 -2.77 -0.28 8.93
CA SER A 10 -2.01 0.91 8.52
C SER A 10 -1.35 1.59 9.71
N ILE A 11 -0.03 1.68 9.68
CA ILE A 11 0.79 2.52 10.56
C ILE A 11 1.72 3.35 9.67
N ASP A 12 1.71 4.68 9.78
CA ASP A 12 2.41 5.57 8.85
C ASP A 12 3.66 6.24 9.44
N HIS A 13 4.01 5.91 10.68
CA HIS A 13 5.23 6.38 11.33
C HIS A 13 5.61 5.45 12.48
N HIS A 14 6.91 5.31 12.78
CA HIS A 14 7.38 4.51 13.91
C HIS A 14 7.15 5.22 15.26
N GLU A 15 7.10 6.55 15.26
CA GLU A 15 6.78 7.35 16.44
C GLU A 15 5.25 7.51 16.59
N PRO A 16 4.67 7.17 17.77
CA PRO A 16 3.22 7.22 17.99
C PRO A 16 2.58 8.59 17.74
N GLU A 17 3.23 9.66 18.20
CA GLU A 17 2.74 11.03 18.07
C GLU A 17 2.67 11.47 16.62
N GLU A 18 3.68 11.10 15.81
CA GLU A 18 3.74 11.40 14.38
C GLU A 18 2.66 10.64 13.61
N HIS A 19 2.48 9.34 13.93
CA HIS A 19 1.39 8.56 13.37
C HIS A 19 0.02 9.17 13.71
N ASN A 20 -0.21 9.51 14.98
CA ASN A 20 -1.45 10.13 15.45
C ASN A 20 -1.72 11.46 14.74
N ARG A 21 -0.68 12.30 14.57
CA ARG A 21 -0.76 13.57 13.84
C ARG A 21 -1.15 13.34 12.39
N PHE A 22 -0.52 12.39 11.72
CA PHE A 22 -0.81 12.05 10.33
C PHE A 22 -2.24 11.54 10.14
N ARG A 23 -2.73 10.71 11.05
CA ARG A 23 -4.10 10.17 11.03
C ARG A 23 -5.16 11.16 11.51
N GLY A 24 -4.76 12.23 12.19
CA GLY A 24 -5.67 13.22 12.78
C GLY A 24 -6.48 12.68 13.96
N TYR A 25 -5.98 11.65 14.64
CA TYR A 25 -6.63 11.02 15.79
C TYR A 25 -5.61 10.63 16.88
N PRO A 26 -5.71 11.16 18.12
CA PRO A 26 -4.71 10.96 19.18
C PRO A 26 -4.50 9.51 19.62
N GLY A 27 -5.46 8.62 19.39
CA GLY A 27 -5.39 7.20 19.78
C GLY A 27 -5.13 6.26 18.60
N ALA A 28 -4.79 6.76 17.41
CA ALA A 28 -4.67 5.95 16.20
C ALA A 28 -3.58 4.89 16.31
N PHE A 29 -2.41 5.25 16.86
CA PHE A 29 -1.30 4.32 17.01
C PHE A 29 -1.63 3.18 18.00
N GLU A 30 -2.19 3.52 19.15
CA GLU A 30 -2.56 2.53 20.14
C GLU A 30 -3.64 1.58 19.62
N ALA A 31 -4.65 2.10 18.92
CA ALA A 31 -5.68 1.29 18.29
C ALA A 31 -5.07 0.32 17.23
N ALA A 32 -4.13 0.78 16.41
CA ALA A 32 -3.46 -0.05 15.43
C ALA A 32 -2.57 -1.12 16.10
N ALA A 33 -1.80 -0.76 17.12
CA ALA A 33 -0.97 -1.71 17.88
C ALA A 33 -1.81 -2.77 18.60
N ASN A 34 -2.94 -2.37 19.20
CA ASN A 34 -3.89 -3.31 19.79
C ASN A 34 -4.53 -4.24 18.75
N ALA A 35 -4.85 -3.72 17.57
CA ALA A 35 -5.36 -4.55 16.46
C ALA A 35 -4.34 -5.61 16.01
N CYS A 36 -3.04 -5.27 15.97
CA CYS A 36 -1.98 -6.25 15.71
C CYS A 36 -1.99 -7.37 16.75
N ARG A 37 -2.02 -7.01 18.04
CA ARG A 37 -2.04 -7.98 19.14
C ARG A 37 -3.27 -8.88 19.07
N TRP A 38 -4.47 -8.33 18.92
CA TRP A 38 -5.70 -9.13 18.82
C TRP A 38 -5.74 -10.03 17.59
N ALA A 39 -5.17 -9.59 16.46
CA ALA A 39 -5.05 -10.42 15.27
C ALA A 39 -4.14 -11.63 15.53
N GLN A 40 -3.01 -11.45 16.20
CA GLN A 40 -2.10 -12.54 16.58
C GLN A 40 -2.76 -13.52 17.58
N GLU A 41 -3.43 -13.00 18.61
CA GLU A 41 -4.20 -13.80 19.56
C GLU A 41 -5.29 -14.65 18.88
N ALA A 42 -5.85 -14.14 17.78
CA ALA A 42 -6.83 -14.85 16.95
C ALA A 42 -6.20 -15.80 15.90
N GLY A 43 -4.87 -15.93 15.88
CA GLY A 43 -4.15 -16.76 14.91
C GLY A 43 -4.13 -16.20 13.48
N LEU A 44 -4.34 -14.89 13.30
CA LEU A 44 -4.33 -14.23 12.00
C LEU A 44 -2.91 -13.76 11.65
N VAL A 45 -2.58 -13.79 10.36
CA VAL A 45 -1.37 -13.15 9.84
C VAL A 45 -1.51 -11.62 9.96
N VAL A 46 -0.53 -10.98 10.59
CA VAL A 46 -0.46 -9.52 10.70
C VAL A 46 0.45 -8.98 9.62
N ALA A 47 -0.04 -8.01 8.87
CA ALA A 47 0.75 -7.22 7.94
C ALA A 47 0.57 -5.74 8.26
N LEU A 48 1.63 -4.93 8.05
CA LEU A 48 1.55 -3.49 8.16
C LEU A 48 1.59 -2.82 6.79
N SER A 49 0.94 -1.67 6.68
CA SER A 49 0.97 -0.83 5.50
C SER A 49 1.48 0.56 5.88
N LEU A 50 2.52 1.01 5.17
CA LEU A 50 3.12 2.33 5.31
C LEU A 50 2.96 3.09 3.98
N CYS A 51 2.40 4.29 4.03
CA CYS A 51 2.47 5.24 2.93
C CYS A 51 3.79 6.00 3.03
N VAL A 52 4.78 5.61 2.21
CA VAL A 52 6.09 6.25 2.21
C VAL A 52 5.99 7.61 1.54
N ARG A 53 6.35 8.66 2.26
CA ARG A 53 6.36 10.05 1.82
C ARG A 53 7.81 10.57 1.73
N PRO A 54 8.08 11.63 0.96
CA PRO A 54 9.45 12.19 0.83
C PRO A 54 10.10 12.62 2.15
N ASP A 55 9.28 13.08 3.12
CA ASP A 55 9.71 13.47 4.47
C ASP A 55 9.94 12.29 5.42
N TYR A 56 9.59 11.07 5.01
CA TYR A 56 9.72 9.84 5.78
C TYR A 56 10.17 8.68 4.87
N ALA A 57 11.27 8.87 4.17
CA ALA A 57 11.81 7.91 3.20
C ALA A 57 13.31 7.66 3.40
N SER A 58 13.91 8.17 4.50
CA SER A 58 15.30 7.90 4.81
C SER A 58 15.50 6.43 5.20
N ARG A 59 16.72 5.90 4.99
CA ARG A 59 17.04 4.55 5.44
C ARG A 59 16.87 4.39 6.96
N GLU A 60 17.22 5.43 7.71
CA GLU A 60 17.13 5.45 9.18
C GLU A 60 15.65 5.32 9.63
N ASP A 61 14.76 6.16 9.09
CA ASP A 61 13.32 6.11 9.41
C ASP A 61 12.69 4.78 9.04
N LEU A 62 12.99 4.28 7.84
CA LEU A 62 12.42 3.01 7.38
C LEU A 62 12.97 1.81 8.16
N SER A 63 14.24 1.86 8.61
CA SER A 63 14.79 0.82 9.49
C SER A 63 14.15 0.86 10.88
N ALA A 64 13.93 2.04 11.45
CA ALA A 64 13.18 2.19 12.71
C ALA A 64 11.72 1.69 12.57
N TYR A 65 11.11 1.92 11.41
CA TYR A 65 9.79 1.36 11.11
C TYR A 65 9.80 -0.17 11.02
N MET A 66 10.84 -0.77 10.44
CA MET A 66 10.99 -2.22 10.39
C MET A 66 11.21 -2.81 11.79
N ASP A 67 11.96 -2.12 12.68
CA ASP A 67 12.09 -2.51 14.09
C ASP A 67 10.75 -2.49 14.83
N LEU A 68 9.95 -1.45 14.64
CA LEU A 68 8.58 -1.38 15.15
C LEU A 68 7.72 -2.53 14.61
N SER A 69 7.79 -2.78 13.31
CA SER A 69 7.01 -3.82 12.64
C SER A 69 7.32 -5.22 13.18
N ARG A 70 8.59 -5.51 13.44
CA ARG A 70 9.03 -6.73 14.11
C ARG A 70 8.48 -6.83 15.53
N LYS A 71 8.55 -5.75 16.32
CA LYS A 71 8.00 -5.70 17.70
C LYS A 71 6.49 -5.92 17.73
N LEU A 72 5.77 -5.45 16.72
CA LEU A 72 4.33 -5.67 16.55
C LEU A 72 3.98 -7.03 15.97
N GLY A 73 4.97 -7.89 15.69
CA GLY A 73 4.78 -9.25 15.19
C GLY A 73 4.22 -9.31 13.77
N ALA A 74 4.51 -8.33 12.95
CA ALA A 74 4.13 -8.36 11.54
C ALA A 74 4.92 -9.44 10.79
N SER A 75 4.24 -10.14 9.87
CA SER A 75 4.87 -11.10 8.97
C SER A 75 5.42 -10.41 7.71
N PHE A 76 4.77 -9.33 7.27
CA PHE A 76 5.28 -8.49 6.20
C PHE A 76 4.83 -7.04 6.34
N VAL A 77 5.55 -6.16 5.65
CA VAL A 77 5.27 -4.73 5.57
C VAL A 77 5.09 -4.34 4.12
N ARG A 78 3.98 -3.69 3.80
CA ARG A 78 3.72 -3.13 2.48
C ARG A 78 4.10 -1.66 2.45
N PHE A 79 5.09 -1.29 1.65
CA PHE A 79 5.43 0.09 1.37
C PHE A 79 4.66 0.57 0.13
N LEU A 80 3.83 1.57 0.32
CA LEU A 80 3.04 2.23 -0.72
C LEU A 80 3.65 3.59 -1.02
N GLU A 81 3.83 3.93 -2.29
CA GLU A 81 4.26 5.26 -2.69
C GLU A 81 3.07 6.22 -2.68
N ALA A 82 3.25 7.39 -2.06
CA ALA A 82 2.25 8.45 -2.10
C ALA A 82 2.00 8.90 -3.55
N ARG A 83 0.75 9.24 -3.87
CA ARG A 83 0.33 9.73 -5.18
C ARG A 83 -0.41 11.06 -5.05
N SER A 84 -0.24 11.94 -6.04
CA SER A 84 -0.94 13.22 -6.12
C SER A 84 -2.42 13.04 -6.49
N THR A 85 -3.17 12.37 -5.60
CA THR A 85 -4.60 12.11 -5.76
C THR A 85 -5.34 12.32 -4.45
N GLY A 86 -6.64 12.58 -4.50
CA GLY A 86 -7.46 12.84 -3.32
C GLY A 86 -6.92 14.03 -2.52
N ARG A 87 -6.63 13.86 -1.23
CA ARG A 87 -6.11 14.94 -0.38
C ARG A 87 -4.70 15.43 -0.77
N TYR A 88 -3.97 14.65 -1.59
CA TYR A 88 -2.65 15.01 -2.11
C TYR A 88 -2.71 15.59 -3.52
N GLN A 89 -3.92 15.84 -4.05
CA GLN A 89 -4.06 16.48 -5.35
C GLN A 89 -3.27 17.80 -5.37
N ASP A 90 -2.54 18.03 -6.46
CA ASP A 90 -1.69 19.21 -6.68
C ASP A 90 -0.52 19.37 -5.68
N GLN A 91 -0.21 18.34 -4.88
CA GLN A 91 0.95 18.33 -3.99
C GLN A 91 2.10 17.51 -4.59
N THR A 92 3.34 17.94 -4.33
CA THR A 92 4.55 17.19 -4.68
C THR A 92 4.80 16.13 -3.61
N VAL A 93 4.23 14.93 -3.81
CA VAL A 93 4.37 13.79 -2.89
C VAL A 93 5.16 12.62 -3.49
N ALA A 94 5.62 12.75 -4.72
CA ALA A 94 6.41 11.72 -5.38
C ALA A 94 7.80 11.62 -4.73
N LEU A 95 8.26 10.38 -4.56
CA LEU A 95 9.62 10.09 -4.09
C LEU A 95 10.64 10.45 -5.19
N SER A 96 11.80 10.97 -4.78
CA SER A 96 12.92 11.22 -5.69
C SER A 96 13.53 9.90 -6.20
N PRO A 97 14.27 9.91 -7.31
CA PRO A 97 15.00 8.73 -7.79
C PRO A 97 15.93 8.13 -6.73
N ASP A 98 16.60 8.97 -5.93
CA ASP A 98 17.51 8.52 -4.86
C ASP A 98 16.75 7.84 -3.72
N GLN A 99 15.60 8.40 -3.32
CA GLN A 99 14.73 7.79 -2.32
C GLN A 99 14.17 6.44 -2.81
N LEU A 100 13.75 6.36 -4.06
CA LEU A 100 13.32 5.10 -4.66
C LEU A 100 14.44 4.05 -4.69
N GLN A 101 15.67 4.47 -4.96
CA GLN A 101 16.82 3.58 -4.94
C GLN A 101 17.14 3.10 -3.51
N GLN A 102 17.08 3.98 -2.52
CA GLN A 102 17.24 3.62 -1.11
C GLN A 102 16.20 2.58 -0.66
N ILE A 103 14.93 2.78 -1.02
CA ILE A 103 13.85 1.83 -0.69
C ILE A 103 14.09 0.47 -1.36
N LYS A 104 14.56 0.45 -2.60
CA LYS A 104 14.91 -0.82 -3.30
C LYS A 104 16.08 -1.54 -2.64
N THR A 105 17.10 -0.80 -2.21
CA THR A 105 18.22 -1.38 -1.48
C THR A 105 17.76 -1.96 -0.14
N LEU A 106 16.95 -1.22 0.62
CA LEU A 106 16.38 -1.69 1.87
C LEU A 106 15.48 -2.92 1.66
N TYR A 107 14.64 -2.92 0.64
CA TYR A 107 13.84 -4.08 0.24
C TYR A 107 14.72 -5.32 -0.02
N HIS A 108 15.81 -5.15 -0.76
CA HIS A 108 16.72 -6.26 -1.05
C HIS A 108 17.38 -6.76 0.24
N ASP A 109 17.92 -5.86 1.06
CA ASP A 109 18.60 -6.21 2.30
C ASP A 109 17.69 -7.01 3.23
N TYR A 110 16.50 -6.46 3.58
CA TYR A 110 15.57 -7.10 4.51
C TYR A 110 14.99 -8.41 4.01
N ASN A 111 14.89 -8.60 2.70
CA ASN A 111 14.31 -9.82 2.13
C ASN A 111 15.35 -10.91 1.82
N THR A 112 16.66 -10.62 1.84
CA THR A 112 17.68 -11.59 1.40
C THR A 112 18.86 -11.75 2.34
N ALA A 113 19.19 -10.74 3.15
CA ALA A 113 20.38 -10.81 3.99
C ALA A 113 20.11 -11.57 5.30
N PRO A 114 21.05 -12.43 5.74
CA PRO A 114 20.85 -13.31 6.90
C PRO A 114 20.54 -12.56 8.22
N GLU A 115 21.05 -11.36 8.39
CA GLU A 115 20.85 -10.53 9.58
C GLU A 115 19.41 -10.06 9.76
N TYR A 116 18.56 -10.15 8.72
CA TYR A 116 17.16 -9.72 8.75
C TYR A 116 16.16 -10.87 8.72
N LEU A 117 16.58 -12.11 8.94
CA LEU A 117 15.67 -13.28 8.93
C LEU A 117 14.53 -13.20 9.95
N ASP A 118 14.73 -12.48 11.06
CA ASP A 118 13.71 -12.28 12.10
C ASP A 118 12.82 -11.06 11.84
N TYR A 119 13.04 -10.34 10.74
CA TYR A 119 12.24 -9.19 10.37
C TYR A 119 11.10 -9.57 9.44
N PRO A 120 10.00 -8.76 9.41
CA PRO A 120 8.97 -8.94 8.42
C PRO A 120 9.53 -8.71 7.00
N LEU A 121 9.00 -9.44 6.03
CA LEU A 121 9.32 -9.22 4.62
C LEU A 121 8.78 -7.87 4.15
N ILE A 122 9.50 -7.19 3.27
CA ILE A 122 9.00 -5.97 2.63
C ILE A 122 8.31 -6.33 1.32
N ASP A 123 7.10 -5.82 1.11
CA ASP A 123 6.34 -5.88 -0.15
C ASP A 123 6.35 -4.49 -0.82
N LEU A 124 6.81 -4.41 -2.07
CA LEU A 124 6.87 -3.19 -2.88
C LEU A 124 5.98 -3.30 -4.13
N PRO A 125 4.66 -3.07 -4.04
CA PRO A 125 3.75 -3.24 -5.18
C PRO A 125 4.09 -2.32 -6.36
N ASP A 126 4.56 -1.10 -6.09
CA ASP A 126 4.92 -0.16 -7.15
C ASP A 126 6.19 -0.57 -7.91
N ASN A 127 7.14 -1.22 -7.24
CA ASN A 127 8.30 -1.80 -7.91
C ASN A 127 7.89 -2.97 -8.82
N GLN A 128 6.98 -3.82 -8.38
CA GLN A 128 6.43 -4.89 -9.24
C GLN A 128 5.74 -4.31 -10.47
N ARG A 129 4.92 -3.26 -10.31
CA ARG A 129 4.26 -2.57 -11.44
C ARG A 129 5.25 -1.99 -12.45
N ARG A 130 6.39 -1.45 -11.99
CA ARG A 130 7.45 -0.96 -12.89
C ARG A 130 8.11 -2.06 -13.69
N ASN A 131 8.21 -3.27 -13.11
CA ASN A 131 8.91 -4.39 -13.74
C ASN A 131 8.01 -5.22 -14.67
N ILE A 132 6.75 -5.44 -14.30
CA ILE A 132 5.83 -6.34 -15.03
C ILE A 132 4.63 -5.61 -15.65
N GLY A 133 4.52 -4.29 -15.47
CA GLY A 133 3.39 -3.49 -15.94
C GLY A 133 2.21 -3.47 -14.97
N CYS A 134 1.22 -2.65 -15.32
CA CYS A 134 0.01 -2.49 -14.51
C CYS A 134 -0.98 -3.63 -14.80
N VAL A 135 -1.46 -4.28 -13.76
CA VAL A 135 -2.46 -5.37 -13.83
C VAL A 135 -3.87 -4.92 -13.42
N ALA A 136 -4.09 -3.61 -13.27
CA ALA A 136 -5.39 -3.00 -12.96
C ALA A 136 -6.30 -2.93 -14.22
N GLY A 137 -7.41 -2.22 -14.14
CA GLY A 137 -8.34 -2.00 -15.25
C GLY A 137 -9.09 -3.27 -15.65
N GLY A 138 -9.51 -4.08 -14.70
CA GLY A 138 -10.25 -5.31 -14.95
C GLY A 138 -9.40 -6.52 -15.33
N HIS A 139 -8.05 -6.42 -15.36
CA HIS A 139 -7.18 -7.58 -15.60
C HIS A 139 -7.08 -8.47 -14.36
N ARG A 140 -6.65 -7.91 -13.22
CA ARG A 140 -6.60 -8.62 -11.93
C ARG A 140 -7.42 -7.93 -10.85
N PHE A 141 -7.57 -6.60 -10.94
CA PHE A 141 -8.40 -5.82 -10.03
C PHE A 141 -8.90 -4.55 -10.73
N PHE A 142 -9.87 -3.91 -10.12
CA PHE A 142 -10.35 -2.57 -10.40
C PHE A 142 -10.82 -1.95 -9.08
N TYR A 143 -11.17 -0.69 -9.10
CA TYR A 143 -11.63 0.05 -7.93
C TYR A 143 -13.07 0.48 -8.12
N ILE A 144 -13.86 0.38 -7.07
CA ILE A 144 -15.22 0.92 -6.99
C ILE A 144 -15.21 1.96 -5.88
N ASP A 145 -15.66 3.16 -6.18
CA ASP A 145 -15.76 4.24 -5.21
C ASP A 145 -17.07 4.20 -4.41
N THR A 146 -17.27 5.21 -3.55
CA THR A 146 -18.45 5.30 -2.68
C THR A 146 -19.77 5.53 -3.43
N ASP A 147 -19.70 6.02 -4.67
CA ASP A 147 -20.85 6.29 -5.53
C ASP A 147 -21.20 5.08 -6.42
N GLY A 148 -20.43 3.99 -6.30
CA GLY A 148 -20.58 2.79 -7.11
C GLY A 148 -19.91 2.91 -8.48
N ASP A 149 -19.07 3.91 -8.70
CA ASP A 149 -18.38 4.10 -9.96
C ASP A 149 -17.14 3.24 -10.08
N ALA A 150 -17.02 2.53 -11.18
CA ALA A 150 -15.87 1.67 -11.48
C ALA A 150 -14.75 2.47 -12.15
N HIS A 151 -13.54 2.34 -11.58
CA HIS A 151 -12.32 2.96 -12.03
C HIS A 151 -11.25 1.90 -12.32
N ALA A 152 -10.31 2.20 -13.20
CA ALA A 152 -9.22 1.27 -13.49
C ALA A 152 -8.39 0.92 -12.23
N CYS A 153 -8.16 1.88 -11.33
CA CYS A 153 -7.49 1.69 -10.04
C CYS A 153 -7.83 2.86 -9.10
N PRO A 154 -7.46 2.81 -7.80
CA PRO A 154 -7.74 3.89 -6.84
C PRO A 154 -7.09 5.24 -7.20
N PHE A 155 -6.10 5.25 -8.09
CA PHE A 155 -5.41 6.46 -8.52
C PHE A 155 -5.98 7.06 -9.82
N CYS A 156 -6.95 6.40 -10.44
CA CYS A 156 -7.58 6.85 -11.68
C CYS A 156 -8.90 7.56 -11.35
N SER A 157 -8.96 8.87 -11.58
CA SER A 157 -10.18 9.65 -11.38
C SER A 157 -11.25 9.44 -12.47
N ARG A 158 -10.88 8.80 -13.61
CA ARG A 158 -11.81 8.56 -14.70
C ARG A 158 -12.76 7.41 -14.37
N LYS A 159 -14.05 7.74 -14.27
CA LYS A 159 -15.15 6.78 -14.22
C LYS A 159 -15.24 6.02 -15.55
N VAL A 160 -15.42 4.72 -15.48
CA VAL A 160 -15.69 3.85 -16.65
C VAL A 160 -17.18 3.58 -16.76
N CYS A 161 -17.81 3.08 -15.69
CA CYS A 161 -19.26 2.84 -15.60
C CYS A 161 -19.65 2.79 -14.12
N ASN A 162 -20.96 2.72 -13.84
CA ASN A 162 -21.46 2.47 -12.49
C ASN A 162 -21.81 0.99 -12.33
N VAL A 163 -21.31 0.33 -11.27
CA VAL A 163 -21.52 -1.11 -11.06
C VAL A 163 -22.95 -1.47 -10.67
N LEU A 164 -23.74 -0.49 -10.24
CA LEU A 164 -25.16 -0.71 -9.91
C LEU A 164 -26.06 -0.72 -11.17
N GLU A 165 -25.53 -0.25 -12.31
CA GLU A 165 -26.25 -0.13 -13.58
C GLU A 165 -25.92 -1.27 -14.55
N HIS A 166 -24.90 -2.10 -14.25
CA HIS A 166 -24.37 -3.11 -15.14
C HIS A 166 -24.07 -4.42 -14.42
N GLU A 167 -24.21 -5.53 -15.13
CA GLU A 167 -23.76 -6.83 -14.66
C GLU A 167 -22.22 -6.92 -14.64
N ALA A 168 -21.66 -7.69 -13.69
CA ALA A 168 -20.20 -7.77 -13.48
C ALA A 168 -19.39 -8.10 -14.76
N PRO A 169 -19.81 -9.00 -15.67
CA PRO A 169 -19.08 -9.26 -16.91
C PRO A 169 -18.98 -8.04 -17.82
N GLU A 170 -20.03 -7.22 -17.88
CA GLU A 170 -20.07 -6.00 -18.67
C GLU A 170 -19.15 -4.92 -18.09
N VAL A 171 -19.15 -4.74 -16.76
CA VAL A 171 -18.22 -3.84 -16.04
C VAL A 171 -16.78 -4.22 -16.37
N ILE A 172 -16.42 -5.49 -16.28
CA ILE A 172 -15.07 -5.98 -16.57
C ILE A 172 -14.72 -5.75 -18.05
N ARG A 173 -15.64 -5.95 -18.96
CA ARG A 173 -15.43 -5.72 -20.40
C ARG A 173 -15.13 -4.24 -20.69
N GLN A 174 -15.91 -3.32 -20.11
CA GLN A 174 -15.73 -1.88 -20.28
C GLN A 174 -14.40 -1.42 -19.69
N LEU A 175 -14.02 -1.91 -18.49
CA LEU A 175 -12.74 -1.61 -17.85
C LEU A 175 -11.56 -2.04 -18.72
N LYS A 176 -11.61 -3.23 -19.33
CA LYS A 176 -10.54 -3.74 -20.20
C LYS A 176 -10.39 -2.97 -21.49
N GLN A 177 -11.46 -2.34 -21.99
CA GLN A 177 -11.44 -1.48 -23.18
C GLN A 177 -10.88 -0.08 -22.87
N GLY A 178 -10.93 0.35 -21.61
CA GLY A 178 -10.40 1.64 -21.17
C GLY A 178 -8.91 1.57 -20.90
N SER A 179 -8.09 2.27 -21.70
CA SER A 179 -6.66 2.43 -21.41
C SER A 179 -6.45 3.24 -20.13
N CYS A 180 -5.49 2.82 -19.29
CA CYS A 180 -5.03 3.60 -18.14
C CYS A 180 -4.03 4.67 -18.63
N HIS A 181 -4.36 5.96 -18.47
CA HIS A 181 -3.49 7.06 -18.90
C HIS A 181 -2.25 7.27 -18.03
N ILE A 182 -2.22 6.67 -16.82
CA ILE A 182 -1.13 6.88 -15.84
C ILE A 182 0.01 5.88 -16.07
N PHE A 183 -0.28 4.72 -16.64
CA PHE A 183 0.68 3.67 -16.94
C PHE A 183 0.51 3.27 -18.41
N GLU A 184 1.10 4.01 -19.31
CA GLU A 184 1.38 3.49 -20.64
C GLU A 184 2.31 2.29 -20.46
N PHE A 185 1.91 1.14 -20.98
CA PHE A 185 2.78 -0.01 -21.08
C PHE A 185 3.99 0.42 -21.93
N THR A 186 5.10 0.71 -21.29
CA THR A 186 6.37 0.68 -21.98
C THR A 186 6.55 -0.75 -22.45
N LYS A 187 6.27 -0.98 -23.73
CA LYS A 187 6.61 -2.25 -24.38
C LYS A 187 8.11 -2.41 -24.23
N VAL A 188 8.51 -3.38 -23.40
CA VAL A 188 9.87 -3.94 -23.43
C VAL A 188 9.95 -4.85 -24.63
#